data_a62c6d3a950a3e5a011854984ade90d1
#
_entry.id   a62c6d3a950a3e5a011854984ade90d1
#
_cell.length_a   1.000
_cell.length_b   1.000
_cell.length_c   1.000
_cell.angle_alpha   90.00
_cell.angle_beta   90.00
_cell.angle_gamma   90.00
#
_symmetry.space_group_name_H-M   'P 1'
#
loop_
_entity.id
_entity.type
_entity.pdbx_description
1 polymer ?
#
loop_
_entity_poly.entity_id
_entity_poly.type
_entity_poly.pdbx_seq_one_letter_code
_entity_poly.pdbx_strand_id
1 'polypeptide(L)'
;SQFVHALEGMGRACRVLDFPIVSGNVSLYNESKATGGGSAILPTPAIGGVGLIDDYDKMMTMPFKAEGEAIYLIRAEHWATPDPERSHLGKSLWLSEIHRRDEGRTPPTDLTVEKNAGKIVLQLIADGLVSAVHDISDGGLAVALAEMAMAGGIGADVEWHRDYTQAQWWFGEDQGRYIVTVPDTQALNEALAKGTENEDTASIGFRRIGKTGGDTLFGKTIAELKAAHTSFFTEWMEG
;
A
#
# COMPACT_ATOMS: atom_id res chain seq x y z
N SER A 1 -1.41 27.03 9.54
CA SER A 1 -1.11 26.96 8.11
C SER A 1 -0.83 25.50 7.71
N GLN A 2 -0.90 25.17 6.42
CA GLN A 2 -0.62 23.81 5.89
C GLN A 2 0.76 23.30 6.35
N PHE A 3 1.77 24.14 6.30
CA PHE A 3 3.13 23.78 6.73
C PHE A 3 3.20 23.37 8.21
N VAL A 4 2.52 24.08 9.10
CA VAL A 4 2.47 23.74 10.53
C VAL A 4 1.79 22.38 10.73
N HIS A 5 0.64 22.14 10.07
CA HIS A 5 -0.07 20.87 10.19
C HIS A 5 0.72 19.70 9.61
N ALA A 6 1.49 19.91 8.53
CA ALA A 6 2.40 18.88 8.00
C ALA A 6 3.48 18.50 9.02
N LEU A 7 4.11 19.49 9.68
CA LEU A 7 5.10 19.26 10.73
C LEU A 7 4.49 18.56 11.96
N GLU A 8 3.30 18.96 12.39
CA GLU A 8 2.58 18.34 13.51
C GLU A 8 2.24 16.87 13.19
N GLY A 9 1.72 16.60 11.99
CA GLY A 9 1.41 15.24 11.51
C GLY A 9 2.65 14.36 11.46
N MET A 10 3.72 14.83 10.85
CA MET A 10 5.01 14.14 10.78
C MET A 10 5.57 13.85 12.18
N GLY A 11 5.60 14.85 13.06
CA GLY A 11 6.08 14.67 14.43
C GLY A 11 5.24 13.69 15.26
N ARG A 12 3.92 13.63 15.02
CA ARG A 12 3.04 12.64 15.64
C ARG A 12 3.35 11.22 15.10
N ALA A 13 3.48 11.05 13.80
CA ALA A 13 3.82 9.78 13.19
C ALA A 13 5.16 9.25 13.70
N CYS A 14 6.20 10.07 13.72
CA CYS A 14 7.52 9.69 14.23
C CYS A 14 7.46 9.19 15.69
N ARG A 15 6.68 9.85 16.56
CA ARG A 15 6.54 9.42 17.96
C ARG A 15 5.79 8.10 18.12
N VAL A 16 4.70 7.90 17.39
CA VAL A 16 3.88 6.70 17.51
C VAL A 16 4.57 5.49 16.90
N LEU A 17 5.21 5.68 15.73
CA LEU A 17 5.89 4.61 15.01
C LEU A 17 7.32 4.33 15.55
N ASP A 18 7.78 5.11 16.55
CA ASP A 18 9.13 5.02 17.07
C ASP A 18 10.20 5.22 15.98
N PHE A 19 9.99 6.23 15.15
CA PHE A 19 10.81 6.55 14.00
C PHE A 19 11.52 7.91 14.22
N PRO A 20 12.70 7.94 14.84
CA PRO A 20 13.37 9.18 15.20
C PRO A 20 13.91 9.90 13.96
N ILE A 21 13.73 11.21 13.91
CA ILE A 21 14.34 12.07 12.89
C ILE A 21 15.82 12.26 13.25
N VAL A 22 16.72 11.80 12.40
CA VAL A 22 18.16 11.86 12.63
C VAL A 22 18.86 12.87 11.71
N SER A 23 18.23 13.26 10.61
CA SER A 23 18.76 14.25 9.66
C SER A 23 17.62 14.82 8.81
N GLY A 24 17.87 15.94 8.18
CA GLY A 24 16.95 16.54 7.22
C GLY A 24 17.41 17.91 6.80
N ASN A 25 16.74 18.43 5.79
CA ASN A 25 16.85 19.82 5.38
C ASN A 25 15.47 20.39 5.04
N VAL A 26 15.36 21.69 4.93
CA VAL A 26 14.18 22.34 4.44
C VAL A 26 14.55 23.30 3.32
N SER A 27 13.77 23.25 2.24
CA SER A 27 13.84 24.21 1.14
C SER A 27 12.50 24.95 1.08
N LEU A 28 12.52 26.24 1.30
CA LEU A 28 11.31 27.08 1.35
C LEU A 28 11.03 27.84 0.06
N TYR A 29 11.63 27.42 -1.05
CA TYR A 29 11.34 27.97 -2.37
C TYR A 29 10.14 27.25 -2.95
N ASN A 30 8.96 27.83 -2.81
CA ASN A 30 7.69 27.17 -3.07
C ASN A 30 6.88 27.79 -4.21
N GLU A 31 7.50 28.60 -5.05
CA GLU A 31 6.87 29.23 -6.21
C GLU A 31 7.83 29.25 -7.40
N SER A 32 7.37 28.83 -8.58
CA SER A 32 8.19 28.85 -9.79
C SER A 32 7.76 29.93 -10.75
N LYS A 33 8.72 30.76 -11.21
CA LYS A 33 8.50 31.71 -12.29
C LYS A 33 8.35 31.02 -13.65
N ALA A 34 8.85 29.79 -13.82
CA ALA A 34 8.73 29.05 -15.07
C ALA A 34 7.27 28.66 -15.38
N THR A 35 6.39 28.63 -14.39
CA THR A 35 4.95 28.38 -14.54
C THR A 35 4.12 29.67 -14.63
N GLY A 36 4.75 30.81 -14.87
CA GLY A 36 4.07 32.12 -14.96
C GLY A 36 3.89 32.83 -13.61
N GLY A 37 4.33 32.24 -12.51
CA GLY A 37 4.17 32.78 -11.15
C GLY A 37 2.75 32.56 -10.58
N GLY A 38 2.57 32.81 -9.28
CA GLY A 38 1.26 32.76 -8.60
C GLY A 38 0.77 31.35 -8.26
N SER A 39 1.56 30.30 -8.52
CA SER A 39 1.24 28.91 -8.19
C SER A 39 2.24 28.39 -7.17
N ALA A 40 1.88 28.46 -5.89
CA ALA A 40 2.67 27.85 -4.82
C ALA A 40 2.58 26.33 -4.87
N ILE A 41 3.72 25.63 -4.67
CA ILE A 41 3.72 24.19 -4.50
C ILE A 41 3.13 23.82 -3.14
N LEU A 42 2.51 22.64 -3.07
CA LEU A 42 2.02 22.10 -1.80
C LEU A 42 3.19 21.79 -0.85
N PRO A 43 3.01 21.97 0.48
CA PRO A 43 4.01 21.58 1.46
C PRO A 43 4.09 20.04 1.53
N THR A 44 5.04 19.46 0.83
CA THR A 44 5.19 18.02 0.66
C THR A 44 6.47 17.55 1.33
N PRO A 45 6.40 16.96 2.54
CA PRO A 45 7.55 16.30 3.16
C PRO A 45 7.95 15.05 2.36
N ALA A 46 9.24 14.91 2.08
CA ALA A 46 9.82 13.66 1.58
C ALA A 46 10.53 12.96 2.75
N ILE A 47 10.14 11.72 3.03
CA ILE A 47 10.65 10.96 4.17
C ILE A 47 11.47 9.78 3.68
N GLY A 48 12.75 9.74 4.06
CA GLY A 48 13.62 8.59 3.89
C GLY A 48 13.77 7.84 5.21
N GLY A 49 13.75 6.52 5.16
CA GLY A 49 13.95 5.66 6.33
C GLY A 49 15.12 4.73 6.15
N VAL A 50 15.85 4.46 7.24
CA VAL A 50 16.92 3.45 7.28
C VAL A 50 16.59 2.49 8.42
N GLY A 51 16.55 1.19 8.10
CA GLY A 51 16.38 0.10 9.05
C GLY A 51 17.52 -0.90 8.95
N LEU A 52 17.73 -1.67 10.01
CA LEU A 52 18.64 -2.80 10.01
C LEU A 52 17.85 -4.09 9.83
N ILE A 53 18.36 -4.98 9.00
CA ILE A 53 17.85 -6.34 8.85
C ILE A 53 18.86 -7.24 9.55
N ASP A 54 18.45 -7.87 10.66
CA ASP A 54 19.33 -8.72 11.47
C ASP A 54 19.74 -10.00 10.75
N ASP A 55 18.86 -10.53 9.91
CA ASP A 55 19.06 -11.75 9.14
C ASP A 55 18.71 -11.48 7.67
N TYR A 56 19.72 -11.35 6.84
CA TYR A 56 19.57 -11.05 5.40
C TYR A 56 18.75 -12.14 4.67
N ASP A 57 18.81 -13.38 5.10
CA ASP A 57 18.08 -14.49 4.48
C ASP A 57 16.56 -14.37 4.68
N LYS A 58 16.14 -13.54 5.63
CA LYS A 58 14.72 -13.17 5.87
C LYS A 58 14.27 -11.91 5.14
N MET A 59 15.10 -11.37 4.27
CA MET A 59 14.70 -10.23 3.44
C MET A 59 13.46 -10.59 2.60
N MET A 60 12.43 -9.74 2.68
CA MET A 60 11.20 -9.91 1.91
C MET A 60 11.15 -8.97 0.71
N THR A 61 10.54 -9.42 -0.38
CA THR A 61 10.33 -8.63 -1.59
C THR A 61 8.91 -8.79 -2.12
N MET A 62 8.45 -7.84 -2.93
CA MET A 62 7.08 -7.78 -3.42
C MET A 62 6.70 -8.76 -4.54
N PRO A 63 7.60 -9.22 -5.46
CA PRO A 63 7.18 -10.07 -6.59
C PRO A 63 6.48 -11.34 -6.15
N PHE A 64 5.41 -11.75 -6.83
CA PHE A 64 4.87 -13.10 -6.66
C PHE A 64 5.95 -14.14 -6.93
N LYS A 65 6.07 -15.15 -6.06
CA LYS A 65 7.17 -16.13 -6.08
C LYS A 65 6.80 -17.45 -6.74
N ALA A 66 5.57 -17.90 -6.55
CA ALA A 66 5.10 -19.18 -7.07
C ALA A 66 3.62 -19.11 -7.43
N GLU A 67 3.20 -20.00 -8.32
CA GLU A 67 1.77 -20.21 -8.59
C GLU A 67 1.11 -21.00 -7.48
N GLY A 68 -0.15 -20.74 -7.25
CA GLY A 68 -0.96 -21.48 -6.30
C GLY A 68 -0.97 -20.91 -4.89
N GLU A 69 -0.20 -19.89 -4.59
CA GLU A 69 -0.19 -19.25 -3.28
C GLU A 69 -1.44 -18.41 -3.05
N ALA A 70 -1.97 -18.44 -1.84
CA ALA A 70 -3.11 -17.62 -1.46
C ALA A 70 -2.68 -16.16 -1.27
N ILE A 71 -3.49 -15.23 -1.78
CA ILE A 71 -3.28 -13.79 -1.63
C ILE A 71 -4.18 -13.29 -0.51
N TYR A 72 -3.59 -12.64 0.49
CA TYR A 72 -4.30 -12.01 1.59
C TYR A 72 -4.10 -10.51 1.59
N LEU A 73 -5.18 -9.81 1.90
CA LEU A 73 -5.18 -8.39 2.27
C LEU A 73 -5.16 -8.29 3.80
N ILE A 74 -4.13 -7.64 4.33
CA ILE A 74 -4.01 -7.26 5.74
C ILE A 74 -4.50 -5.83 5.88
N ARG A 75 -5.37 -5.55 6.84
CA ARG A 75 -5.96 -4.22 7.07
C ARG A 75 -6.54 -4.10 8.48
N ALA A 76 -6.92 -2.90 8.88
CA ALA A 76 -7.68 -2.70 10.12
C ALA A 76 -8.99 -3.50 10.13
N GLU A 77 -9.30 -4.19 11.24
CA GLU A 77 -10.52 -5.02 11.37
C GLU A 77 -11.80 -4.19 11.34
N HIS A 78 -11.80 -3.01 11.96
CA HIS A 78 -12.96 -2.10 11.96
C HIS A 78 -13.33 -1.60 10.55
N TRP A 79 -12.49 -1.86 9.55
CA TRP A 79 -12.78 -1.62 8.14
C TRP A 79 -13.47 -2.82 7.47
N ALA A 80 -13.81 -3.85 8.25
CA ALA A 80 -14.56 -5.00 7.73
C ALA A 80 -15.98 -4.62 7.31
N THR A 81 -16.56 -3.56 7.90
CA THR A 81 -17.81 -2.97 7.44
C THR A 81 -17.51 -1.79 6.54
N PRO A 82 -18.14 -1.70 5.34
CA PRO A 82 -17.98 -0.54 4.47
C PRO A 82 -18.41 0.71 5.22
N ASP A 83 -17.47 1.58 5.47
CA ASP A 83 -17.75 2.91 5.99
C ASP A 83 -17.45 3.90 4.86
N PRO A 84 -18.48 4.56 4.29
CA PRO A 84 -18.29 5.52 3.22
C PRO A 84 -17.33 6.66 3.58
N GLU A 85 -17.16 6.93 4.88
CA GLU A 85 -16.22 7.94 5.37
C GLU A 85 -14.78 7.43 5.42
N ARG A 86 -14.57 6.10 5.38
CA ARG A 86 -13.26 5.45 5.52
C ARG A 86 -12.75 4.73 4.27
N SER A 87 -13.65 4.48 3.31
CA SER A 87 -13.32 3.83 2.03
C SER A 87 -13.68 4.77 0.88
N HIS A 88 -13.06 5.93 0.88
CA HIS A 88 -13.34 6.94 -0.13
C HIS A 88 -12.15 7.12 -1.10
N LEU A 89 -12.45 7.69 -2.24
CA LEU A 89 -11.50 7.97 -3.30
C LEU A 89 -10.96 9.42 -3.26
N GLY A 90 -11.25 10.15 -2.18
CA GLY A 90 -10.82 11.55 -2.04
C GLY A 90 -9.29 11.68 -2.15
N LYS A 91 -8.83 12.61 -3.00
CA LYS A 91 -7.39 12.85 -3.28
C LYS A 91 -6.61 11.67 -3.84
N SER A 92 -7.28 10.62 -4.32
CA SER A 92 -6.64 9.46 -4.92
C SER A 92 -6.20 9.71 -6.37
N LEU A 93 -5.26 8.91 -6.86
CA LEU A 93 -4.89 8.90 -8.27
C LEU A 93 -6.06 8.50 -9.18
N TRP A 94 -7.01 7.69 -8.70
CA TRP A 94 -8.24 7.40 -9.44
C TRP A 94 -9.02 8.68 -9.77
N LEU A 95 -9.17 9.59 -8.82
CA LEU A 95 -9.87 10.85 -9.07
C LEU A 95 -9.06 11.77 -9.97
N SER A 96 -7.76 11.93 -9.71
CA SER A 96 -6.93 12.87 -10.47
C SER A 96 -6.69 12.41 -11.91
N GLU A 97 -6.31 11.15 -12.10
CA GLU A 97 -5.87 10.65 -13.40
C GLU A 97 -7.05 10.20 -14.29
N ILE A 98 -8.06 9.54 -13.71
CA ILE A 98 -9.18 9.02 -14.49
C ILE A 98 -10.29 10.06 -14.63
N HIS A 99 -10.60 10.77 -13.56
CA HIS A 99 -11.72 11.72 -13.55
C HIS A 99 -11.30 13.19 -13.68
N ARG A 100 -10.00 13.50 -13.68
CA ARG A 100 -9.46 14.87 -13.73
C ARG A 100 -10.02 15.76 -12.62
N ARG A 101 -10.20 15.19 -11.43
CA ARG A 101 -10.77 15.84 -10.23
C ARG A 101 -9.75 15.79 -9.11
N ASP A 102 -9.53 16.93 -8.47
CA ASP A 102 -8.65 17.08 -7.30
C ASP A 102 -9.46 17.58 -6.11
N GLU A 103 -10.24 16.68 -5.50
CA GLU A 103 -11.15 17.03 -4.42
C GLU A 103 -11.26 15.93 -3.36
N GLY A 104 -12.01 16.20 -2.30
CA GLY A 104 -12.22 15.30 -1.19
C GLY A 104 -11.15 15.43 -0.11
N ARG A 105 -11.27 14.59 0.90
CA ARG A 105 -10.28 14.46 1.98
C ARG A 105 -9.36 13.29 1.68
N THR A 106 -8.13 13.36 2.19
CA THR A 106 -7.24 12.19 2.24
C THR A 106 -7.85 11.12 3.15
N PRO A 107 -7.55 9.83 2.93
CA PRO A 107 -7.95 8.76 3.84
C PRO A 107 -7.55 9.08 5.30
N PRO A 108 -8.40 8.76 6.28
CA PRO A 108 -8.03 8.92 7.68
C PRO A 108 -6.86 8.00 8.02
N THR A 109 -5.94 8.50 8.83
CA THR A 109 -4.77 7.74 9.29
C THR A 109 -4.93 7.41 10.78
N ASP A 110 -4.93 6.12 11.12
CA ASP A 110 -4.81 5.62 12.48
C ASP A 110 -3.40 5.05 12.70
N LEU A 111 -2.56 5.81 13.37
CA LEU A 111 -1.15 5.44 13.59
C LEU A 111 -0.97 4.19 14.46
N THR A 112 -1.95 3.85 15.30
CA THR A 112 -1.92 2.61 16.09
C THR A 112 -2.14 1.41 15.18
N VAL A 113 -3.11 1.51 14.29
CA VAL A 113 -3.37 0.48 13.26
C VAL A 113 -2.17 0.31 12.34
N GLU A 114 -1.58 1.42 11.85
CA GLU A 114 -0.35 1.41 11.05
C GLU A 114 0.76 0.62 11.74
N LYS A 115 1.04 0.97 13.00
CA LYS A 115 2.07 0.30 13.80
C LYS A 115 1.78 -1.18 13.98
N ASN A 116 0.54 -1.54 14.28
CA ASN A 116 0.16 -2.92 14.54
C ASN A 116 0.15 -3.76 13.24
N ALA A 117 -0.32 -3.21 12.13
CA ALA A 117 -0.23 -3.87 10.83
C ALA A 117 1.24 -4.14 10.44
N GLY A 118 2.12 -3.16 10.59
CA GLY A 118 3.55 -3.33 10.34
C GLY A 118 4.19 -4.40 11.24
N LYS A 119 3.89 -4.43 12.54
CA LYS A 119 4.37 -5.47 13.47
C LYS A 119 3.94 -6.87 13.04
N ILE A 120 2.67 -7.04 12.64
CA ILE A 120 2.14 -8.32 12.19
C ILE A 120 2.85 -8.77 10.92
N VAL A 121 3.02 -7.88 9.94
CA VAL A 121 3.74 -8.21 8.71
C VAL A 121 5.17 -8.64 9.00
N LEU A 122 5.88 -7.93 9.86
CA LEU A 122 7.23 -8.31 10.29
C LEU A 122 7.27 -9.68 10.97
N GLN A 123 6.27 -10.00 11.80
CA GLN A 123 6.17 -11.30 12.46
C GLN A 123 5.93 -12.41 11.44
N LEU A 124 5.02 -12.21 10.47
CA LEU A 124 4.76 -13.19 9.40
C LEU A 124 6.02 -13.47 8.56
N ILE A 125 6.82 -12.45 8.29
CA ILE A 125 8.12 -12.58 7.61
C ILE A 125 9.09 -13.37 8.49
N ALA A 126 9.23 -13.01 9.76
CA ALA A 126 10.13 -13.67 10.70
C ALA A 126 9.82 -15.16 10.87
N ASP A 127 8.53 -15.52 10.86
CA ASP A 127 8.05 -16.89 10.99
C ASP A 127 8.06 -17.68 9.67
N GLY A 128 8.41 -17.04 8.55
CA GLY A 128 8.45 -17.68 7.22
C GLY A 128 7.08 -18.08 6.68
N LEU A 129 6.01 -17.39 7.11
CA LEU A 129 4.62 -17.70 6.74
C LEU A 129 4.19 -17.05 5.42
N VAL A 130 4.96 -16.08 4.94
CA VAL A 130 4.69 -15.33 3.71
C VAL A 130 5.87 -15.43 2.75
N SER A 131 5.58 -15.43 1.46
CA SER A 131 6.58 -15.51 0.38
C SER A 131 6.81 -14.18 -0.32
N ALA A 132 5.81 -13.29 -0.32
CA ALA A 132 5.92 -11.92 -0.83
C ALA A 132 5.07 -10.98 0.02
N VAL A 133 5.51 -9.72 0.10
CA VAL A 133 4.82 -8.64 0.82
C VAL A 133 4.91 -7.36 0.01
N HIS A 134 3.81 -6.63 -0.09
CA HIS A 134 3.75 -5.29 -0.66
C HIS A 134 2.80 -4.41 0.15
N ASP A 135 3.16 -3.17 0.38
CA ASP A 135 2.25 -2.16 0.91
C ASP A 135 1.27 -1.67 -0.17
N ILE A 136 0.12 -1.18 0.25
CA ILE A 136 -0.84 -0.56 -0.66
C ILE A 136 -0.73 0.95 -0.48
N SER A 137 -0.30 1.62 -1.53
CA SER A 137 -0.13 3.07 -1.56
C SER A 137 -0.83 3.69 -2.78
N ASP A 138 -0.14 4.47 -3.58
CA ASP A 138 -0.67 5.17 -4.75
C ASP A 138 -1.32 4.20 -5.75
N GLY A 139 -2.54 4.52 -6.19
CA GLY A 139 -3.32 3.69 -7.11
C GLY A 139 -4.03 2.49 -6.46
N GLY A 140 -3.84 2.27 -5.16
CA GLY A 140 -4.60 1.30 -4.37
C GLY A 140 -4.25 -0.17 -4.66
N LEU A 141 -5.18 -1.05 -4.31
CA LEU A 141 -5.01 -2.51 -4.38
C LEU A 141 -4.71 -3.01 -5.79
N ALA A 142 -5.33 -2.43 -6.82
CA ALA A 142 -5.16 -2.88 -8.19
C ALA A 142 -3.74 -2.62 -8.71
N VAL A 143 -3.16 -1.46 -8.39
CA VAL A 143 -1.80 -1.10 -8.79
C VAL A 143 -0.79 -1.97 -8.05
N ALA A 144 -0.92 -2.13 -6.73
CA ALA A 144 -0.03 -2.99 -5.95
C ALA A 144 -0.03 -4.45 -6.43
N LEU A 145 -1.20 -5.02 -6.75
CA LEU A 145 -1.29 -6.36 -7.35
C LEU A 145 -0.63 -6.43 -8.73
N ALA A 146 -0.79 -5.39 -9.56
CA ALA A 146 -0.17 -5.33 -10.87
C ALA A 146 1.37 -5.26 -10.76
N GLU A 147 1.89 -4.49 -9.82
CA GLU A 147 3.33 -4.41 -9.54
C GLU A 147 3.90 -5.76 -9.09
N MET A 148 3.22 -6.45 -8.16
CA MET A 148 3.61 -7.79 -7.73
C MET A 148 3.61 -8.79 -8.88
N ALA A 149 2.57 -8.75 -9.72
CA ALA A 149 2.41 -9.63 -10.87
C ALA A 149 3.46 -9.35 -11.96
N MET A 150 3.67 -8.09 -12.32
CA MET A 150 4.67 -7.68 -13.31
C MET A 150 6.10 -8.04 -12.86
N ALA A 151 6.41 -7.80 -11.59
CA ALA A 151 7.72 -8.09 -11.04
C ALA A 151 8.00 -9.59 -10.96
N GLY A 152 6.99 -10.41 -10.60
CA GLY A 152 7.11 -11.87 -10.50
C GLY A 152 6.94 -12.60 -11.82
N GLY A 153 6.30 -11.98 -12.82
CA GLY A 153 5.93 -12.65 -14.08
C GLY A 153 4.83 -13.70 -13.89
N ILE A 154 4.05 -13.62 -12.82
CA ILE A 154 2.99 -14.54 -12.43
C ILE A 154 1.71 -13.75 -12.29
N GLY A 155 0.62 -14.21 -12.92
CA GLY A 155 -0.69 -13.60 -12.81
C GLY A 155 -1.40 -13.94 -11.49
N ALA A 156 -2.65 -13.52 -11.39
CA ALA A 156 -3.48 -13.86 -10.23
C ALA A 156 -4.98 -13.84 -10.61
N ASP A 157 -5.72 -14.68 -9.92
CA ASP A 157 -7.19 -14.61 -9.87
C ASP A 157 -7.57 -13.96 -8.54
N VAL A 158 -8.25 -12.81 -8.61
CA VAL A 158 -8.56 -11.98 -7.45
C VAL A 158 -10.03 -11.61 -7.41
N GLU A 159 -10.57 -11.56 -6.18
CA GLU A 159 -11.98 -11.34 -5.94
C GLU A 159 -12.26 -9.91 -5.46
N TRP A 160 -13.35 -9.34 -5.97
CA TRP A 160 -13.89 -8.08 -5.50
C TRP A 160 -14.80 -8.28 -4.28
N HIS A 161 -14.63 -7.46 -3.26
CA HIS A 161 -15.52 -7.43 -2.10
C HIS A 161 -16.78 -6.61 -2.41
N ARG A 162 -17.91 -7.27 -2.52
CA ARG A 162 -19.18 -6.68 -3.01
C ARG A 162 -19.80 -5.60 -2.11
N ASP A 163 -19.33 -5.48 -0.87
CA ASP A 163 -19.78 -4.40 0.04
C ASP A 163 -19.15 -3.04 -0.30
N TYR A 164 -18.16 -3.02 -1.19
CA TYR A 164 -17.54 -1.82 -1.73
C TYR A 164 -17.94 -1.62 -3.18
N THR A 165 -17.93 -0.38 -3.66
CA THR A 165 -17.90 -0.16 -5.12
C THR A 165 -16.58 -0.68 -5.68
N GLN A 166 -16.57 -1.05 -6.97
CA GLN A 166 -15.33 -1.50 -7.61
C GLN A 166 -14.22 -0.45 -7.52
N ALA A 167 -14.57 0.82 -7.72
CA ALA A 167 -13.60 1.90 -7.62
C ALA A 167 -12.98 2.00 -6.21
N GLN A 168 -13.80 1.95 -5.16
CA GLN A 168 -13.30 1.98 -3.78
C GLN A 168 -12.41 0.77 -3.45
N TRP A 169 -12.84 -0.44 -3.87
CA TRP A 169 -12.11 -1.65 -3.58
C TRP A 169 -10.74 -1.69 -4.26
N TRP A 170 -10.72 -1.38 -5.56
CA TRP A 170 -9.50 -1.53 -6.35
C TRP A 170 -8.57 -0.33 -6.28
N PHE A 171 -9.11 0.88 -6.15
CA PHE A 171 -8.35 2.13 -6.28
C PHE A 171 -8.41 3.04 -5.04
N GLY A 172 -9.02 2.59 -3.94
CA GLY A 172 -8.93 3.30 -2.67
C GLY A 172 -7.51 3.27 -2.15
N GLU A 173 -7.02 4.41 -1.65
CA GLU A 173 -5.65 4.58 -1.13
C GLU A 173 -5.66 4.67 0.41
N ASP A 174 -6.51 3.85 1.04
CA ASP A 174 -6.60 3.80 2.50
C ASP A 174 -5.30 3.27 3.10
N GLN A 175 -4.97 3.78 4.28
CA GLN A 175 -3.69 3.54 4.95
C GLN A 175 -3.67 2.20 5.72
N GLY A 176 -2.47 1.75 6.12
CA GLY A 176 -2.28 0.57 6.98
C GLY A 176 -2.64 -0.76 6.32
N ARG A 177 -2.47 -0.87 5.00
CA ARG A 177 -2.83 -2.06 4.25
C ARG A 177 -1.64 -2.70 3.56
N TYR A 178 -1.61 -4.03 3.57
CA TYR A 178 -0.57 -4.82 2.92
C TYR A 178 -1.19 -5.97 2.15
N ILE A 179 -0.54 -6.35 1.04
CA ILE A 179 -0.77 -7.60 0.32
C ILE A 179 0.33 -8.57 0.75
N VAL A 180 -0.06 -9.78 1.09
CA VAL A 180 0.88 -10.87 1.34
C VAL A 180 0.48 -12.12 0.55
N THR A 181 1.47 -12.88 0.08
CA THR A 181 1.24 -14.21 -0.47
C THR A 181 1.63 -15.28 0.53
N VAL A 182 0.81 -16.30 0.64
CA VAL A 182 0.89 -17.35 1.66
C VAL A 182 0.96 -18.71 0.99
N PRO A 183 2.10 -19.41 1.06
CA PRO A 183 2.26 -20.76 0.51
C PRO A 183 1.43 -21.80 1.24
N ASP A 184 1.37 -21.72 2.57
CA ASP A 184 0.65 -22.65 3.45
C ASP A 184 -0.39 -21.91 4.30
N THR A 185 -1.64 -21.97 3.85
CA THR A 185 -2.76 -21.33 4.54
C THR A 185 -3.11 -22.00 5.86
N GLN A 186 -2.77 -23.29 6.06
CA GLN A 186 -2.99 -23.96 7.33
C GLN A 186 -2.01 -23.44 8.38
N ALA A 187 -0.73 -23.33 8.04
CA ALA A 187 0.28 -22.78 8.93
C ALA A 187 -0.05 -21.33 9.35
N LEU A 188 -0.52 -20.49 8.40
CA LEU A 188 -1.01 -19.14 8.72
C LEU A 188 -2.17 -19.17 9.72
N ASN A 189 -3.21 -19.99 9.47
CA ASN A 189 -4.37 -20.08 10.36
C ASN A 189 -3.99 -20.56 11.77
N GLU A 190 -3.07 -21.51 11.88
CA GLU A 190 -2.55 -21.99 13.16
C GLU A 190 -1.77 -20.89 13.90
N ALA A 191 -0.98 -20.09 13.19
CA ALA A 191 -0.24 -18.97 13.76
C ALA A 191 -1.19 -17.85 14.24
N LEU A 192 -2.19 -17.51 13.44
CA LEU A 192 -3.21 -16.51 13.81
C LEU A 192 -4.01 -16.97 15.03
N ALA A 193 -4.41 -18.25 15.10
CA ALA A 193 -5.14 -18.80 16.26
C ALA A 193 -4.34 -18.74 17.57
N LYS A 194 -3.02 -18.85 17.52
CA LYS A 194 -2.13 -18.71 18.67
C LYS A 194 -1.86 -17.24 19.05
N GLY A 195 -1.91 -16.35 18.07
CA GLY A 195 -1.58 -14.92 18.25
C GLY A 195 -2.75 -14.03 18.66
N THR A 196 -4.01 -14.53 18.64
CA THR A 196 -5.23 -13.75 18.95
C THR A 196 -5.37 -13.30 20.41
N GLU A 197 -4.47 -13.71 21.29
CA GLU A 197 -4.45 -13.26 22.70
C GLU A 197 -3.79 -11.87 22.90
N ASN A 198 -3.22 -11.28 21.84
CA ASN A 198 -2.54 -9.98 21.93
C ASN A 198 -3.50 -8.86 21.48
N GLU A 199 -3.78 -7.89 22.36
CA GLU A 199 -4.62 -6.72 22.07
C GLU A 199 -4.16 -5.95 20.83
N ASP A 200 -2.86 -5.92 20.55
CA ASP A 200 -2.27 -5.26 19.37
C ASP A 200 -2.72 -5.90 18.04
N THR A 201 -2.99 -7.22 18.04
CA THR A 201 -3.39 -7.96 16.83
C THR A 201 -4.90 -7.98 16.60
N ALA A 202 -5.70 -7.81 17.64
CA ALA A 202 -7.17 -7.85 17.59
C ALA A 202 -7.78 -6.76 16.68
N SER A 203 -7.03 -5.71 16.35
CA SER A 203 -7.49 -4.63 15.47
C SER A 203 -7.16 -4.84 13.99
N ILE A 204 -6.47 -5.93 13.63
CA ILE A 204 -6.00 -6.20 12.27
C ILE A 204 -6.68 -7.44 11.70
N GLY A 205 -7.36 -7.27 10.58
CA GLY A 205 -8.04 -8.32 9.84
C GLY A 205 -7.20 -8.88 8.70
N PHE A 206 -7.41 -10.17 8.44
CA PHE A 206 -6.83 -10.93 7.34
C PHE A 206 -7.95 -11.36 6.41
N ARG A 207 -7.89 -10.93 5.15
CA ARG A 207 -8.87 -11.34 4.16
C ARG A 207 -8.19 -12.00 2.99
N ARG A 208 -8.52 -13.25 2.73
CA ARG A 208 -8.14 -13.88 1.47
C ARG A 208 -8.89 -13.20 0.33
N ILE A 209 -8.14 -12.73 -0.67
CA ILE A 209 -8.66 -11.99 -1.83
C ILE A 209 -8.39 -12.70 -3.15
N GLY A 210 -7.64 -13.80 -3.15
CA GLY A 210 -7.35 -14.50 -4.40
C GLY A 210 -6.25 -15.54 -4.28
N LYS A 211 -5.69 -15.87 -5.42
CA LYS A 211 -4.63 -16.86 -5.60
C LYS A 211 -3.74 -16.47 -6.78
N THR A 212 -2.44 -16.67 -6.63
CA THR A 212 -1.45 -16.49 -7.70
C THR A 212 -1.56 -17.60 -8.75
N GLY A 213 -1.31 -17.28 -10.02
CA GLY A 213 -1.20 -18.27 -11.10
C GLY A 213 -1.55 -17.71 -12.48
N GLY A 214 -1.09 -18.41 -13.49
CA GLY A 214 -1.25 -18.01 -14.90
C GLY A 214 -0.45 -16.78 -15.27
N ASP A 215 -0.80 -16.19 -16.39
CA ASP A 215 -0.10 -15.04 -16.99
C ASP A 215 -0.99 -13.78 -17.12
N THR A 216 -2.14 -13.76 -16.43
CA THR A 216 -3.09 -12.67 -16.50
C THR A 216 -3.47 -12.11 -15.13
N LEU A 217 -3.80 -10.82 -15.08
CA LEU A 217 -4.42 -10.14 -13.95
C LEU A 217 -5.49 -9.17 -14.50
N PHE A 218 -6.68 -9.17 -13.91
CA PHE A 218 -7.82 -8.35 -14.37
C PHE A 218 -8.16 -8.52 -15.87
N GLY A 219 -7.93 -9.71 -16.42
CA GLY A 219 -8.16 -10.01 -17.84
C GLY A 219 -7.11 -9.42 -18.79
N LYS A 220 -5.99 -8.92 -18.27
CA LYS A 220 -4.83 -8.44 -19.01
C LYS A 220 -3.65 -9.37 -18.82
N THR A 221 -2.88 -9.63 -19.86
CA THR A 221 -1.65 -10.37 -19.74
C THR A 221 -0.58 -9.56 -19.00
N ILE A 222 0.34 -10.24 -18.34
CA ILE A 222 1.49 -9.57 -17.68
C ILE A 222 2.31 -8.77 -18.70
N ALA A 223 2.40 -9.23 -19.94
CA ALA A 223 3.07 -8.51 -21.03
C ALA A 223 2.36 -7.18 -21.37
N GLU A 224 1.01 -7.17 -21.45
CA GLU A 224 0.24 -5.94 -21.66
C GLU A 224 0.41 -4.96 -20.49
N LEU A 225 0.39 -5.45 -19.24
CA LEU A 225 0.61 -4.60 -18.06
C LEU A 225 2.02 -3.99 -18.07
N LYS A 226 3.05 -4.78 -18.34
CA LYS A 226 4.43 -4.29 -18.47
C LYS A 226 4.56 -3.25 -19.59
N ALA A 227 3.98 -3.51 -20.74
CA ALA A 227 4.00 -2.57 -21.87
C ALA A 227 3.36 -1.23 -21.47
N ALA A 228 2.18 -1.26 -20.85
CA ALA A 228 1.50 -0.04 -20.38
C ALA A 228 2.32 0.73 -19.34
N HIS A 229 2.96 0.00 -18.40
CA HIS A 229 3.80 0.62 -17.35
C HIS A 229 5.07 1.29 -17.91
N THR A 230 5.70 0.68 -18.92
CA THR A 230 7.00 1.15 -19.45
C THR A 230 6.85 2.13 -20.60
N SER A 231 5.72 2.17 -21.30
CA SER A 231 5.52 3.05 -22.48
C SER A 231 5.50 4.53 -22.12
N PHE A 232 4.98 4.88 -20.94
CA PHE A 232 4.78 6.28 -20.55
C PHE A 232 6.03 7.14 -20.67
N PHE A 233 7.14 6.72 -20.07
CA PHE A 233 8.38 7.51 -20.15
C PHE A 233 9.00 7.49 -21.53
N THR A 234 8.91 6.37 -22.24
CA THR A 234 9.40 6.26 -23.63
C THR A 234 8.65 7.24 -24.54
N GLU A 235 7.32 7.21 -24.50
CA GLU A 235 6.48 8.12 -25.28
C GLU A 235 6.67 9.58 -24.88
N TRP A 236 6.80 9.86 -23.58
CA TRP A 236 7.04 11.22 -23.07
C TRP A 236 8.38 11.80 -23.50
N MET A 237 9.42 10.96 -23.55
CA MET A 237 10.79 11.40 -23.90
C MET A 237 11.02 11.50 -25.42
N GLU A 238 10.27 10.73 -26.19
CA GLU A 238 10.38 10.72 -27.67
C GLU A 238 9.42 11.70 -28.36
N GLY A 239 8.40 12.22 -27.68
CA GLY A 239 7.34 13.06 -28.20
C GLY A 239 7.58 14.49 -28.27
#